data_0134e8548d870fdd4704b6d287da502f
#
_entry.id   0134e8548d870fdd4704b6d287da502f
#
_cell.length_a   1.000
_cell.length_b   1.000
_cell.length_c   1.000
_cell.angle_alpha   90.00
_cell.angle_beta   90.00
_cell.angle_gamma   90.00
#
_symmetry.space_group_name_H-M   'P 1'
#
loop_
_entity.id
_entity.type
_entity.pdbx_description
1 polymer ?
#
loop_
_entity_poly.entity_id
_entity_poly.type
_entity_poly.pdbx_seq_one_letter_code
_entity_poly.pdbx_strand_id
1 'polypeptide(L)'
;RNRDLQLEYATSFASEMYPGVAMSENAVSGFLTSIGAAHSHVCEFMANRIRKYAGRGIVIDGMLKDYNSVTGSLSEFSRKGLKKGSKDVSIIYAYSPELMEPVASKASPGNMLDSTAVTDFLGQYNITSGLMVLDKGFPGRALSEYMARHEGLAAIMPLRNDSRLIAKYGMDRPSQNLAGYADGTVLWKKERMKDGKYLYAFRDVKAAYEQEVGYVERAEKKERFSPQDYEQRKSRFGLIVFQCERDLAPLDVYMAYLGRWEIEVLFDMYKNIIDRDEVNVHTDYRTYATELVNFLTAI
;
A
#
# COMPACT_ATOMS: atom_id res chain seq x y z
N ARG A 1 -16.77 14.27 -14.21
CA ARG A 1 -17.26 15.07 -13.05
C ARG A 1 -18.71 14.69 -12.79
N ASN A 2 -19.23 14.83 -11.55
CA ASN A 2 -20.64 14.51 -11.25
C ASN A 2 -21.63 15.26 -12.14
N ARG A 3 -21.24 16.42 -12.70
CA ARG A 3 -22.05 17.20 -13.63
C ARG A 3 -22.32 16.49 -14.96
N ASP A 4 -21.44 15.63 -15.37
CA ASP A 4 -21.49 14.99 -16.69
C ASP A 4 -22.20 13.62 -16.61
N LEU A 5 -22.44 13.09 -15.40
CA LEU A 5 -22.99 11.75 -15.19
C LEU A 5 -24.37 11.56 -15.80
N GLN A 6 -25.23 12.59 -15.81
CA GLN A 6 -26.56 12.48 -16.40
C GLN A 6 -26.48 12.33 -17.92
N LEU A 7 -25.55 13.05 -18.56
CA LEU A 7 -25.33 12.93 -20.01
C LEU A 7 -24.71 11.59 -20.35
N GLU A 8 -23.68 11.19 -19.63
CA GLU A 8 -23.01 9.89 -19.81
C GLU A 8 -24.00 8.72 -19.59
N TYR A 9 -24.83 8.79 -18.57
CA TYR A 9 -25.89 7.79 -18.35
C TYR A 9 -26.87 7.76 -19.53
N ALA A 10 -27.39 8.91 -19.95
CA ALA A 10 -28.38 9.00 -21.03
C ALA A 10 -27.85 8.52 -22.41
N THR A 11 -26.53 8.59 -22.61
CA THR A 11 -25.87 8.19 -23.88
C THR A 11 -25.21 6.81 -23.78
N SER A 12 -25.23 6.18 -22.61
CA SER A 12 -24.61 4.86 -22.37
C SER A 12 -25.67 3.74 -22.36
N PHE A 13 -25.19 2.51 -22.54
CA PHE A 13 -26.02 1.30 -22.41
C PHE A 13 -26.63 1.14 -21.01
N ALA A 14 -26.07 1.82 -20.01
CA ALA A 14 -26.61 1.81 -18.65
C ALA A 14 -28.04 2.35 -18.55
N SER A 15 -28.42 3.32 -19.40
CA SER A 15 -29.78 3.87 -19.44
C SER A 15 -30.81 2.86 -19.98
N GLU A 16 -30.38 1.92 -20.81
CA GLU A 16 -31.23 0.83 -21.32
C GLU A 16 -31.35 -0.29 -20.28
N MET A 17 -30.25 -0.67 -19.63
CA MET A 17 -30.24 -1.70 -18.61
C MET A 17 -30.97 -1.28 -17.32
N TYR A 18 -30.87 -0.02 -16.93
CA TYR A 18 -31.41 0.54 -15.69
C TYR A 18 -32.21 1.82 -15.99
N PRO A 19 -33.38 1.73 -16.65
CA PRO A 19 -34.13 2.90 -17.07
C PRO A 19 -34.66 3.70 -15.87
N GLY A 20 -34.68 5.03 -16.00
CA GLY A 20 -35.26 5.93 -15.02
C GLY A 20 -34.40 6.23 -13.79
N VAL A 21 -33.12 5.85 -13.77
CA VAL A 21 -32.20 6.21 -12.68
C VAL A 21 -31.91 7.70 -12.71
N ALA A 22 -32.09 8.36 -11.56
CA ALA A 22 -31.83 9.80 -11.42
C ALA A 22 -30.32 10.03 -11.27
N MET A 23 -29.68 10.63 -12.28
CA MET A 23 -28.25 10.96 -12.32
C MET A 23 -27.97 12.46 -12.26
N SER A 24 -28.96 13.27 -11.82
CA SER A 24 -28.72 14.70 -11.58
C SER A 24 -27.71 14.91 -10.44
N GLU A 25 -27.00 16.03 -10.44
CA GLU A 25 -26.00 16.38 -9.42
C GLU A 25 -26.57 16.24 -7.98
N ASN A 26 -27.81 16.68 -7.77
CA ASN A 26 -28.48 16.57 -6.47
C ASN A 26 -28.80 15.10 -6.10
N ALA A 27 -29.27 14.30 -7.05
CA ALA A 27 -29.55 12.89 -6.82
C ALA A 27 -28.26 12.11 -6.45
N VAL A 28 -27.19 12.29 -7.21
CA VAL A 28 -25.89 11.69 -6.94
C VAL A 28 -25.33 12.16 -5.58
N SER A 29 -25.42 13.44 -5.30
CA SER A 29 -24.99 14.02 -4.02
C SER A 29 -25.78 13.47 -2.82
N GLY A 30 -27.10 13.32 -2.96
CA GLY A 30 -27.98 12.68 -1.97
C GLY A 30 -27.63 11.21 -1.76
N PHE A 31 -27.42 10.45 -2.83
CA PHE A 31 -27.01 9.06 -2.81
C PHE A 31 -25.68 8.86 -2.06
N LEU A 32 -24.64 9.63 -2.41
CA LEU A 32 -23.34 9.58 -1.72
C LEU A 32 -23.47 9.93 -0.24
N THR A 33 -24.31 10.92 0.10
CA THR A 33 -24.55 11.26 1.52
C THR A 33 -25.22 10.12 2.26
N SER A 34 -26.20 9.45 1.67
CA SER A 34 -26.92 8.32 2.29
C SER A 34 -26.01 7.12 2.52
N ILE A 35 -25.18 6.75 1.53
CA ILE A 35 -24.20 5.68 1.67
C ILE A 35 -23.18 6.01 2.76
N GLY A 36 -22.63 7.22 2.74
CA GLY A 36 -21.63 7.63 3.72
C GLY A 36 -22.21 7.72 5.14
N ALA A 37 -23.48 8.10 5.29
CA ALA A 37 -24.17 8.06 6.58
C ALA A 37 -24.37 6.61 7.09
N ALA A 38 -24.51 5.65 6.18
CA ALA A 38 -24.55 4.22 6.49
C ALA A 38 -23.17 3.58 6.62
N HIS A 39 -22.18 4.32 7.11
CA HIS A 39 -20.76 3.91 7.18
C HIS A 39 -20.55 2.56 7.89
N SER A 40 -21.37 2.23 8.90
CA SER A 40 -21.33 0.91 9.56
C SER A 40 -21.56 -0.26 8.60
N HIS A 41 -22.49 -0.13 7.63
CA HIS A 41 -22.73 -1.15 6.62
C HIS A 41 -21.56 -1.26 5.63
N VAL A 42 -20.92 -0.12 5.30
CA VAL A 42 -19.69 -0.13 4.48
C VAL A 42 -18.57 -0.88 5.21
N CYS A 43 -18.39 -0.60 6.50
CA CYS A 43 -17.39 -1.31 7.33
C CYS A 43 -17.71 -2.81 7.42
N GLU A 44 -18.97 -3.18 7.58
CA GLU A 44 -19.40 -4.59 7.61
C GLU A 44 -19.14 -5.29 6.27
N PHE A 45 -19.44 -4.64 5.15
CA PHE A 45 -19.13 -5.14 3.81
C PHE A 45 -17.62 -5.41 3.67
N MET A 46 -16.76 -4.46 4.05
CA MET A 46 -15.31 -4.61 4.00
C MET A 46 -14.82 -5.74 4.93
N ALA A 47 -15.35 -5.81 6.16
CA ALA A 47 -15.00 -6.85 7.11
C ALA A 47 -15.40 -8.25 6.61
N ASN A 48 -16.57 -8.38 5.95
CA ASN A 48 -17.02 -9.62 5.33
C ASN A 48 -16.08 -10.07 4.20
N ARG A 49 -15.62 -9.13 3.37
CA ARG A 49 -14.62 -9.41 2.33
C ARG A 49 -13.31 -9.90 2.95
N ILE A 50 -12.78 -9.21 3.95
CA ILE A 50 -11.55 -9.60 4.64
C ILE A 50 -11.68 -11.01 5.23
N ARG A 51 -12.78 -11.34 5.89
CA ARG A 51 -13.03 -12.68 6.45
C ARG A 51 -13.05 -13.77 5.39
N LYS A 52 -13.59 -13.50 4.20
CA LYS A 52 -13.56 -14.43 3.07
C LYS A 52 -12.12 -14.74 2.61
N TYR A 53 -11.21 -13.79 2.79
CA TYR A 53 -9.82 -13.91 2.39
C TYR A 53 -8.86 -14.12 3.57
N ALA A 54 -9.39 -14.28 4.80
CA ALA A 54 -8.59 -14.57 5.97
C ALA A 54 -7.74 -15.83 5.77
N GLY A 55 -6.47 -15.78 6.13
CA GLY A 55 -5.52 -16.87 5.92
C GLY A 55 -4.76 -16.81 4.59
N ARG A 56 -5.17 -15.99 3.64
CA ARG A 56 -4.41 -15.67 2.42
C ARG A 56 -3.52 -14.45 2.68
N GLY A 57 -2.39 -14.36 1.98
CA GLY A 57 -1.52 -13.19 2.08
C GLY A 57 -2.25 -11.93 1.56
N ILE A 58 -2.16 -10.83 2.30
CA ILE A 58 -2.66 -9.52 1.86
C ILE A 58 -1.53 -8.51 1.80
N VAL A 59 -1.53 -7.68 0.77
CA VAL A 59 -0.67 -6.52 0.67
C VAL A 59 -1.44 -5.32 1.22
N ILE A 60 -0.82 -4.54 2.10
CA ILE A 60 -1.40 -3.30 2.60
C ILE A 60 -0.49 -2.15 2.18
N ASP A 61 -1.08 -1.19 1.50
CA ASP A 61 -0.39 0.04 1.12
C ASP A 61 -1.33 1.23 1.21
N GLY A 62 -0.76 2.44 1.23
CA GLY A 62 -1.50 3.68 1.38
C GLY A 62 -1.18 4.69 0.30
N MET A 63 -2.19 5.44 -0.10
CA MET A 63 -2.04 6.58 -0.99
C MET A 63 -2.60 7.85 -0.36
N LEU A 64 -2.04 9.00 -0.72
CA LEU A 64 -2.62 10.30 -0.44
C LEU A 64 -3.43 10.76 -1.64
N LYS A 65 -4.56 11.42 -1.38
CA LYS A 65 -5.35 12.14 -2.38
C LYS A 65 -5.50 13.60 -1.96
N ASP A 66 -5.39 14.51 -2.91
CA ASP A 66 -5.66 15.93 -2.65
C ASP A 66 -7.11 16.10 -2.19
N TYR A 67 -7.31 16.72 -1.04
CA TYR A 67 -8.62 16.91 -0.44
C TYR A 67 -8.71 18.24 0.29
N ASN A 68 -9.07 19.28 -0.44
CA ASN A 68 -9.20 20.63 0.08
C ASN A 68 -10.66 20.93 0.53
N SER A 69 -11.08 20.31 1.63
CA SER A 69 -12.38 20.59 2.26
C SER A 69 -12.25 21.50 3.48
N VAL A 70 -13.20 22.39 3.65
CA VAL A 70 -13.30 23.24 4.84
C VAL A 70 -14.09 22.53 5.95
N THR A 71 -15.01 21.63 5.58
CA THR A 71 -15.96 20.98 6.50
C THR A 71 -15.63 19.52 6.78
N GLY A 72 -14.74 18.90 5.97
CA GLY A 72 -14.35 17.50 6.16
C GLY A 72 -13.23 17.36 7.19
N SER A 73 -13.44 16.52 8.21
CA SER A 73 -12.43 16.24 9.24
C SER A 73 -11.26 15.37 8.73
N LEU A 74 -11.45 14.70 7.59
CA LEU A 74 -10.40 13.93 6.91
C LEU A 74 -9.41 14.83 6.15
N SER A 75 -9.79 16.09 5.87
CA SER A 75 -9.00 17.06 5.12
C SER A 75 -7.95 17.71 6.03
N GLU A 76 -6.70 17.20 5.98
CA GLU A 76 -5.62 17.63 6.86
C GLU A 76 -4.29 17.78 6.13
N PHE A 77 -3.40 18.66 6.63
CA PHE A 77 -2.07 18.87 6.05
C PHE A 77 -1.17 17.66 6.31
N SER A 78 -0.84 16.92 5.26
CA SER A 78 0.10 15.80 5.34
C SER A 78 1.56 16.28 5.32
N ARG A 79 2.44 15.58 6.05
CA ARG A 79 3.90 15.77 5.94
C ARG A 79 4.46 15.32 4.59
N LYS A 80 3.73 14.44 3.91
CA LYS A 80 4.06 13.91 2.57
C LYS A 80 3.20 14.55 1.49
N GLY A 81 2.56 15.69 1.78
CA GLY A 81 1.54 16.32 0.94
C GLY A 81 1.90 16.36 -0.54
N LEU A 82 0.92 16.06 -1.37
CA LEU A 82 1.06 15.99 -2.82
C LEU A 82 1.37 17.36 -3.43
N LYS A 83 0.73 18.40 -2.89
CA LYS A 83 0.91 19.80 -3.32
C LYS A 83 1.23 20.68 -2.11
N LYS A 84 2.18 21.59 -2.26
CA LYS A 84 2.53 22.53 -1.18
C LYS A 84 1.34 23.43 -0.84
N GLY A 85 0.92 23.41 0.43
CA GLY A 85 -0.19 24.24 0.93
C GLY A 85 -1.57 23.63 0.67
N SER A 86 -1.65 22.42 0.11
CA SER A 86 -2.86 21.65 -0.04
C SER A 86 -3.06 20.70 1.13
N LYS A 87 -4.30 20.36 1.42
CA LYS A 87 -4.66 19.31 2.37
C LYS A 87 -4.92 18.01 1.64
N ASP A 88 -4.72 16.90 2.34
CA ASP A 88 -4.85 15.56 1.81
C ASP A 88 -5.80 14.72 2.66
N VAL A 89 -6.24 13.60 2.10
CA VAL A 89 -6.80 12.45 2.80
C VAL A 89 -5.92 11.23 2.55
N SER A 90 -5.69 10.43 3.56
CA SER A 90 -4.95 9.17 3.45
C SER A 90 -5.93 8.02 3.21
N ILE A 91 -5.70 7.22 2.17
CA ILE A 91 -6.49 6.02 1.89
C ILE A 91 -5.59 4.81 2.02
N ILE A 92 -5.95 3.88 2.90
CA ILE A 92 -5.30 2.57 3.01
C ILE A 92 -6.11 1.56 2.20
N TYR A 93 -5.41 0.73 1.44
CA TYR A 93 -5.95 -0.42 0.73
C TYR A 93 -5.33 -1.70 1.23
N ALA A 94 -6.15 -2.74 1.38
CA ALA A 94 -5.73 -4.12 1.42
C ALA A 94 -6.03 -4.76 0.06
N TYR A 95 -5.07 -5.47 -0.51
CA TYR A 95 -5.12 -6.11 -1.82
C TYR A 95 -4.74 -7.57 -1.70
N SER A 96 -5.43 -8.45 -2.41
CA SER A 96 -5.08 -9.87 -2.52
C SER A 96 -4.32 -10.13 -3.82
N PRO A 97 -3.02 -10.42 -3.78
CA PRO A 97 -2.26 -10.78 -4.99
C PRO A 97 -2.77 -12.07 -5.64
N GLU A 98 -3.30 -13.01 -4.84
CA GLU A 98 -3.83 -14.28 -5.33
C GLU A 98 -5.08 -14.08 -6.21
N LEU A 99 -5.93 -13.13 -5.85
CA LEU A 99 -7.19 -12.85 -6.54
C LEU A 99 -7.07 -11.66 -7.50
N MET A 100 -5.96 -10.93 -7.44
CA MET A 100 -5.71 -9.71 -8.20
C MET A 100 -6.81 -8.65 -8.01
N GLU A 101 -7.34 -8.53 -6.78
CA GLU A 101 -8.39 -7.56 -6.48
C GLU A 101 -8.23 -6.89 -5.11
N PRO A 102 -8.74 -5.65 -4.93
CA PRO A 102 -8.80 -5.01 -3.64
C PRO A 102 -9.77 -5.75 -2.70
N VAL A 103 -9.35 -5.94 -1.46
CA VAL A 103 -10.12 -6.64 -0.42
C VAL A 103 -10.87 -5.66 0.48
N ALA A 104 -10.21 -4.59 0.88
CA ALA A 104 -10.78 -3.52 1.68
C ALA A 104 -10.05 -2.20 1.50
N SER A 105 -10.71 -1.11 1.84
CA SER A 105 -10.11 0.22 1.90
C SER A 105 -10.62 1.00 3.11
N LYS A 106 -9.84 2.00 3.54
CA LYS A 106 -10.22 2.92 4.62
C LYS A 106 -9.65 4.31 4.38
N ALA A 107 -10.51 5.32 4.48
CA ALA A 107 -10.09 6.72 4.51
C ALA A 107 -9.74 7.15 5.94
N SER A 108 -8.66 7.92 6.07
CA SER A 108 -8.14 8.47 7.33
C SER A 108 -7.66 9.90 7.12
N PRO A 109 -7.57 10.73 8.17
CA PRO A 109 -7.04 12.09 8.04
C PRO A 109 -5.65 12.13 7.41
N GLY A 110 -5.40 13.09 6.51
CA GLY A 110 -4.15 13.21 5.77
C GLY A 110 -2.89 13.38 6.64
N ASN A 111 -3.04 13.88 7.87
CA ASN A 111 -1.95 14.04 8.83
C ASN A 111 -1.67 12.78 9.68
N MET A 112 -2.47 11.73 9.54
CA MET A 112 -2.28 10.50 10.30
C MET A 112 -0.99 9.80 9.89
N LEU A 113 -0.21 9.32 10.87
CA LEU A 113 1.00 8.54 10.61
C LEU A 113 0.65 7.18 10.01
N ASP A 114 1.41 6.72 9.03
CA ASP A 114 1.16 5.45 8.32
C ASP A 114 0.98 4.26 9.28
N SER A 115 1.83 4.14 10.32
CA SER A 115 1.73 3.06 11.30
C SER A 115 0.45 3.13 12.15
N THR A 116 -0.05 4.33 12.42
CA THR A 116 -1.32 4.54 13.14
C THR A 116 -2.48 4.22 12.22
N ALA A 117 -2.44 4.68 10.97
CA ALA A 117 -3.49 4.44 9.99
C ALA A 117 -3.67 2.94 9.69
N VAL A 118 -2.57 2.19 9.56
CA VAL A 118 -2.62 0.73 9.37
C VAL A 118 -3.14 0.02 10.61
N THR A 119 -2.73 0.45 11.81
CA THR A 119 -3.21 -0.16 13.06
C THR A 119 -4.70 0.08 13.24
N ASP A 120 -5.18 1.27 12.93
CA ASP A 120 -6.59 1.64 12.95
C ASP A 120 -7.40 0.86 11.89
N PHE A 121 -6.82 0.64 10.70
CA PHE A 121 -7.39 -0.23 9.66
C PHE A 121 -7.54 -1.68 10.17
N LEU A 122 -6.49 -2.26 10.73
CA LEU A 122 -6.50 -3.62 11.28
C LEU A 122 -7.53 -3.77 12.40
N GLY A 123 -7.61 -2.78 13.29
CA GLY A 123 -8.56 -2.77 14.40
C GLY A 123 -10.01 -2.64 13.94
N GLN A 124 -10.30 -1.74 12.99
CA GLN A 124 -11.65 -1.52 12.48
C GLN A 124 -12.23 -2.77 11.84
N TYR A 125 -11.43 -3.51 11.10
CA TYR A 125 -11.86 -4.72 10.40
C TYR A 125 -11.59 -6.01 11.17
N ASN A 126 -11.12 -5.90 12.42
CA ASN A 126 -10.78 -7.03 13.30
C ASN A 126 -9.85 -8.05 12.64
N ILE A 127 -8.78 -7.55 12.00
CA ILE A 127 -7.78 -8.39 11.35
C ILE A 127 -6.77 -8.85 12.41
N THR A 128 -6.94 -10.05 12.93
CA THR A 128 -6.15 -10.61 14.04
C THR A 128 -5.26 -11.77 13.65
N SER A 129 -5.31 -12.20 12.38
CA SER A 129 -4.52 -13.31 11.86
C SER A 129 -4.24 -13.12 10.37
N GLY A 130 -3.18 -13.79 9.89
CA GLY A 130 -2.78 -13.78 8.48
C GLY A 130 -1.35 -13.28 8.28
N LEU A 131 -0.95 -13.24 7.02
CA LEU A 131 0.34 -12.68 6.58
C LEU A 131 0.10 -11.38 5.83
N MET A 132 0.77 -10.33 6.24
CA MET A 132 0.69 -9.01 5.58
C MET A 132 2.03 -8.69 4.91
N VAL A 133 1.98 -8.03 3.77
CA VAL A 133 3.12 -7.35 3.16
C VAL A 133 2.93 -5.86 3.30
N LEU A 134 3.87 -5.19 3.93
CA LEU A 134 3.79 -3.75 4.25
C LEU A 134 4.95 -3.00 3.59
N ASP A 135 4.74 -1.73 3.27
CA ASP A 135 5.84 -0.86 2.84
C ASP A 135 6.72 -0.42 4.03
N LYS A 136 7.94 0.01 3.73
CA LYS A 136 8.95 0.49 4.71
C LYS A 136 8.50 1.70 5.54
N GLY A 137 7.42 2.37 5.16
CA GLY A 137 6.84 3.51 5.88
C GLY A 137 5.94 3.11 7.06
N PHE A 138 5.41 1.88 7.06
CA PHE A 138 4.44 1.42 8.05
C PHE A 138 5.01 0.95 9.40
N PRO A 139 6.23 0.42 9.51
CA PRO A 139 6.76 0.02 10.81
C PRO A 139 6.74 1.16 11.82
N GLY A 140 6.18 0.89 13.01
CA GLY A 140 6.07 1.86 14.09
C GLY A 140 5.59 1.20 15.37
N ARG A 141 5.60 1.98 16.47
CA ARG A 141 5.25 1.49 17.79
C ARG A 141 3.81 0.94 17.84
N ALA A 142 2.84 1.67 17.30
CA ALA A 142 1.44 1.28 17.30
C ALA A 142 1.20 -0.08 16.63
N LEU A 143 1.79 -0.28 15.44
CA LEU A 143 1.70 -1.55 14.71
C LEU A 143 2.41 -2.68 15.48
N SER A 144 3.59 -2.43 16.05
CA SER A 144 4.31 -3.43 16.84
C SER A 144 3.53 -3.88 18.07
N GLU A 145 2.87 -2.95 18.77
CA GLU A 145 2.01 -3.24 19.91
C GLU A 145 0.73 -3.99 19.51
N TYR A 146 0.18 -3.68 18.33
CA TYR A 146 -0.98 -4.40 17.79
C TYR A 146 -0.61 -5.85 17.48
N MET A 147 0.48 -6.07 16.75
CA MET A 147 0.97 -7.40 16.38
C MET A 147 1.34 -8.25 17.60
N ALA A 148 1.95 -7.64 18.64
CA ALA A 148 2.28 -8.34 19.88
C ALA A 148 1.05 -8.88 20.62
N ARG A 149 -0.12 -8.24 20.45
CA ARG A 149 -1.40 -8.70 21.02
C ARG A 149 -2.13 -9.73 20.15
N HIS A 150 -1.69 -9.93 18.90
CA HIS A 150 -2.33 -10.81 17.93
C HIS A 150 -1.29 -11.75 17.30
N GLU A 151 -0.92 -12.81 18.04
CA GLU A 151 0.10 -13.80 17.61
C GLU A 151 -0.23 -14.47 16.27
N GLY A 152 -1.51 -14.48 15.87
CA GLY A 152 -1.95 -14.93 14.56
C GLY A 152 -1.53 -14.05 13.39
N LEU A 153 -1.07 -12.80 13.63
CA LEU A 153 -0.58 -11.90 12.60
C LEU A 153 0.92 -12.07 12.37
N ALA A 154 1.33 -11.95 11.13
CA ALA A 154 2.73 -11.78 10.73
C ALA A 154 2.82 -10.75 9.61
N ALA A 155 3.94 -10.06 9.52
CA ALA A 155 4.16 -9.08 8.47
C ALA A 155 5.55 -9.26 7.83
N ILE A 156 5.59 -9.20 6.51
CA ILE A 156 6.83 -9.03 5.74
C ILE A 156 7.05 -7.54 5.61
N MET A 157 8.05 -7.02 6.32
CA MET A 157 8.34 -5.58 6.40
C MET A 157 9.75 -5.30 5.88
N PRO A 158 9.91 -4.50 4.80
CA PRO A 158 11.22 -4.14 4.32
C PRO A 158 11.94 -3.23 5.33
N LEU A 159 13.20 -3.54 5.59
CA LEU A 159 14.08 -2.69 6.38
C LEU A 159 14.57 -1.50 5.55
N ARG A 160 14.85 -0.40 6.24
CA ARG A 160 15.58 0.71 5.61
C ARG A 160 17.02 0.27 5.30
N ASN A 161 17.57 0.77 4.19
CA ASN A 161 18.92 0.40 3.74
C ASN A 161 20.02 0.76 4.75
N ASP A 162 19.79 1.71 5.64
CA ASP A 162 20.69 2.14 6.72
C ASP A 162 20.47 1.37 8.03
N SER A 163 19.58 0.38 8.05
CA SER A 163 19.28 -0.41 9.25
C SER A 163 20.54 -1.13 9.76
N ARG A 164 20.84 -0.93 11.05
CA ARG A 164 21.94 -1.60 11.74
C ARG A 164 21.80 -3.13 11.78
N LEU A 165 20.58 -3.64 11.62
CA LEU A 165 20.30 -5.07 11.57
C LEU A 165 20.97 -5.74 10.36
N ILE A 166 21.06 -5.02 9.23
CA ILE A 166 21.69 -5.54 8.01
C ILE A 166 23.13 -5.91 8.27
N ALA A 167 23.92 -4.98 8.81
CA ALA A 167 25.33 -5.23 9.13
C ALA A 167 25.48 -6.22 10.30
N LYS A 168 24.66 -6.09 11.36
CA LYS A 168 24.73 -6.93 12.55
C LYS A 168 24.53 -8.42 12.24
N TYR A 169 23.67 -8.76 11.28
CA TYR A 169 23.38 -10.15 10.90
C TYR A 169 24.00 -10.53 9.55
N GLY A 170 24.87 -9.68 8.96
CA GLY A 170 25.55 -9.94 7.69
C GLY A 170 24.57 -10.17 6.53
N MET A 171 23.46 -9.41 6.52
CA MET A 171 22.41 -9.54 5.51
C MET A 171 22.75 -8.84 4.19
N ASP A 172 23.85 -8.10 4.13
CA ASP A 172 24.39 -7.46 2.92
C ASP A 172 25.12 -8.42 1.98
N ARG A 173 25.25 -9.69 2.36
CA ARG A 173 25.98 -10.73 1.61
C ARG A 173 25.14 -12.00 1.39
N PRO A 174 23.99 -11.90 0.70
CA PRO A 174 23.25 -13.10 0.31
C PRO A 174 24.07 -13.88 -0.72
N SER A 175 24.10 -15.21 -0.60
CA SER A 175 24.98 -16.06 -1.40
C SER A 175 24.32 -17.33 -1.95
N GLN A 176 23.11 -17.66 -1.50
CA GLN A 176 22.38 -18.83 -1.97
C GLN A 176 21.47 -18.45 -3.14
N ASN A 177 21.43 -19.25 -4.20
CA ASN A 177 20.51 -19.04 -5.31
C ASN A 177 19.06 -19.30 -4.87
N LEU A 178 18.14 -18.43 -5.25
CA LEU A 178 16.71 -18.60 -5.01
C LEU A 178 16.14 -19.59 -6.04
N ALA A 179 16.02 -20.86 -5.63
CA ALA A 179 15.45 -21.88 -6.48
C ALA A 179 13.95 -21.60 -6.76
N GLY A 180 13.52 -21.87 -8.00
CA GLY A 180 12.12 -21.66 -8.42
C GLY A 180 11.78 -20.25 -8.86
N TYR A 181 12.77 -19.34 -8.95
CA TYR A 181 12.60 -18.00 -9.46
C TYR A 181 13.73 -17.61 -10.42
N ALA A 182 13.37 -17.17 -11.62
CA ALA A 182 14.19 -16.45 -12.61
C ALA A 182 15.67 -16.93 -12.73
N ASP A 183 15.89 -18.20 -13.00
CA ASP A 183 17.17 -18.79 -13.43
C ASP A 183 18.40 -18.39 -12.60
N GLY A 184 18.26 -18.26 -11.28
CA GLY A 184 19.37 -17.97 -10.38
C GLY A 184 19.85 -16.52 -10.35
N THR A 185 19.07 -15.59 -10.88
CA THR A 185 19.40 -14.16 -10.88
C THR A 185 19.19 -13.51 -9.51
N VAL A 186 18.53 -14.19 -8.56
CA VAL A 186 18.28 -13.69 -7.22
C VAL A 186 19.06 -14.53 -6.21
N LEU A 187 19.92 -13.86 -5.45
CA LEU A 187 20.62 -14.44 -4.31
C LEU A 187 19.84 -14.13 -3.03
N TRP A 188 19.82 -15.10 -2.08
CA TRP A 188 19.15 -14.93 -0.82
C TRP A 188 19.96 -15.38 0.38
N LYS A 189 19.56 -14.88 1.57
CA LYS A 189 20.05 -15.30 2.88
C LYS A 189 18.95 -15.15 3.91
N LYS A 190 18.90 -16.05 4.89
CA LYS A 190 17.95 -16.00 6.02
C LYS A 190 18.71 -16.10 7.33
N GLU A 191 18.29 -15.32 8.32
CA GLU A 191 18.86 -15.37 9.67
C GLU A 191 17.74 -15.25 10.71
N ARG A 192 17.85 -16.02 11.80
CA ARG A 192 16.98 -15.89 12.97
C ARG A 192 17.58 -14.89 13.94
N MET A 193 16.80 -13.88 14.33
CA MET A 193 17.22 -12.89 15.31
C MET A 193 17.06 -13.42 16.75
N LYS A 194 17.71 -12.74 17.70
CA LYS A 194 17.66 -13.10 19.13
C LYS A 194 16.25 -12.96 19.74
N ASP A 195 15.40 -12.09 19.19
CA ASP A 195 14.02 -11.88 19.60
C ASP A 195 13.02 -12.87 18.95
N GLY A 196 13.55 -13.88 18.24
CA GLY A 196 12.76 -14.93 17.61
C GLY A 196 12.26 -14.62 16.20
N LYS A 197 12.35 -13.38 15.74
CA LYS A 197 11.98 -12.98 14.37
C LYS A 197 13.02 -13.40 13.36
N TYR A 198 12.67 -13.31 12.09
CA TYR A 198 13.51 -13.71 10.97
C TYR A 198 13.86 -12.53 10.07
N LEU A 199 15.08 -12.52 9.56
CA LEU A 199 15.53 -11.62 8.51
C LEU A 199 15.70 -12.41 7.22
N TYR A 200 15.25 -11.83 6.12
CA TYR A 200 15.39 -12.36 4.77
C TYR A 200 16.05 -11.30 3.90
N ALA A 201 17.20 -11.59 3.35
CA ALA A 201 17.88 -10.73 2.39
C ALA A 201 17.77 -11.34 0.99
N PHE A 202 17.45 -10.50 0.02
CA PHE A 202 17.46 -10.85 -1.40
C PHE A 202 18.30 -9.84 -2.15
N ARG A 203 19.09 -10.29 -3.10
CA ARG A 203 19.83 -9.46 -4.04
C ARG A 203 19.51 -9.89 -5.44
N ASP A 204 18.79 -9.04 -6.15
CA ASP A 204 18.56 -9.19 -7.57
C ASP A 204 19.78 -8.65 -8.32
N VAL A 205 20.45 -9.52 -9.07
CA VAL A 205 21.70 -9.20 -9.78
C VAL A 205 21.45 -8.19 -10.90
N LYS A 206 20.31 -8.28 -11.59
CA LYS A 206 19.94 -7.36 -12.66
C LYS A 206 19.65 -5.97 -12.08
N ALA A 207 18.81 -5.91 -11.06
CA ALA A 207 18.50 -4.66 -10.36
C ALA A 207 19.75 -4.03 -9.73
N ALA A 208 20.70 -4.87 -9.23
CA ALA A 208 21.97 -4.40 -8.70
C ALA A 208 22.79 -3.66 -9.75
N TYR A 209 22.90 -4.23 -10.94
CA TYR A 209 23.61 -3.62 -12.07
C TYR A 209 22.96 -2.28 -12.49
N GLU A 210 21.64 -2.27 -12.67
CA GLU A 210 20.90 -1.07 -13.04
C GLU A 210 21.04 0.06 -12.01
N GLN A 211 20.99 -0.27 -10.72
CA GLN A 211 21.17 0.68 -9.63
C GLN A 211 22.61 1.21 -9.54
N GLU A 212 23.60 0.35 -9.80
CA GLU A 212 25.00 0.70 -9.82
C GLU A 212 25.30 1.69 -10.95
N VAL A 213 24.89 1.37 -12.18
CA VAL A 213 25.03 2.26 -13.36
C VAL A 213 24.36 3.61 -13.09
N GLY A 214 23.10 3.59 -12.66
CA GLY A 214 22.36 4.81 -12.37
C GLY A 214 22.93 5.63 -11.20
N TYR A 215 23.66 5.01 -10.26
CA TYR A 215 24.40 5.72 -9.22
C TYR A 215 25.62 6.47 -9.81
N VAL A 216 26.43 5.76 -10.59
CA VAL A 216 27.64 6.32 -11.22
C VAL A 216 27.26 7.49 -12.12
N GLU A 217 26.32 7.33 -13.04
CA GLU A 217 25.86 8.40 -13.92
C GLU A 217 25.37 9.64 -13.20
N ARG A 218 24.60 9.46 -12.09
CA ARG A 218 24.13 10.59 -11.29
C ARG A 218 25.24 11.28 -10.52
N ALA A 219 26.21 10.51 -10.04
CA ALA A 219 27.35 11.05 -9.30
C ALA A 219 28.29 11.83 -10.21
N GLU A 220 28.54 11.34 -11.43
CA GLU A 220 29.33 12.03 -12.45
C GLU A 220 28.66 13.34 -12.92
N LYS A 221 27.37 13.31 -13.24
CA LYS A 221 26.59 14.51 -13.61
C LYS A 221 26.63 15.62 -12.56
N LYS A 222 26.81 15.26 -11.27
CA LYS A 222 26.86 16.21 -10.15
C LYS A 222 28.28 16.52 -9.70
N GLU A 223 29.29 16.00 -10.39
CA GLU A 223 30.71 16.12 -10.00
C GLU A 223 30.96 15.70 -8.53
N ARG A 224 30.23 14.68 -8.06
CA ARG A 224 30.24 14.20 -6.66
C ARG A 224 30.61 12.72 -6.54
N PHE A 225 31.25 12.14 -7.53
CA PHE A 225 31.71 10.76 -7.43
C PHE A 225 32.81 10.62 -6.38
N SER A 226 32.56 9.75 -5.40
CA SER A 226 33.52 9.37 -4.37
C SER A 226 33.76 7.87 -4.40
N PRO A 227 34.98 7.38 -4.67
CA PRO A 227 35.28 5.96 -4.62
C PRO A 227 34.95 5.30 -3.27
N GLN A 228 35.17 6.03 -2.18
CA GLN A 228 34.87 5.53 -0.84
C GLN A 228 33.37 5.34 -0.60
N ASP A 229 32.53 6.29 -1.01
CA ASP A 229 31.08 6.21 -0.91
C ASP A 229 30.53 5.12 -1.83
N TYR A 230 31.09 4.96 -3.01
CA TYR A 230 30.76 3.89 -3.94
C TYR A 230 31.04 2.49 -3.31
N GLU A 231 32.22 2.25 -2.78
CA GLU A 231 32.54 0.95 -2.15
C GLU A 231 31.65 0.63 -0.94
N GLN A 232 31.23 1.63 -0.17
CA GLN A 232 30.28 1.46 0.93
C GLN A 232 28.88 1.09 0.44
N ARG A 233 28.47 1.58 -0.74
CA ARG A 233 27.13 1.33 -1.31
C ARG A 233 27.05 0.09 -2.17
N LYS A 234 28.16 -0.36 -2.72
CA LYS A 234 28.24 -1.46 -3.70
C LYS A 234 27.55 -2.74 -3.21
N SER A 235 27.72 -3.11 -1.94
CA SER A 235 27.07 -4.28 -1.35
C SER A 235 25.54 -4.16 -1.21
N ARG A 236 25.00 -2.95 -1.39
CA ARG A 236 23.57 -2.64 -1.19
C ARG A 236 22.79 -2.49 -2.50
N PHE A 237 23.46 -2.43 -3.65
CA PHE A 237 22.78 -2.40 -4.93
C PHE A 237 22.02 -3.70 -5.17
N GLY A 238 20.75 -3.59 -5.55
CA GLY A 238 19.84 -4.73 -5.74
C GLY A 238 19.45 -5.46 -4.46
N LEU A 239 19.94 -5.00 -3.29
CA LEU A 239 19.65 -5.62 -2.00
C LEU A 239 18.32 -5.10 -1.43
N ILE A 240 17.49 -6.03 -1.01
CA ILE A 240 16.34 -5.76 -0.15
C ILE A 240 16.36 -6.73 1.04
N VAL A 241 16.06 -6.22 2.23
CA VAL A 241 16.04 -7.02 3.44
C VAL A 241 14.70 -6.86 4.13
N PHE A 242 14.07 -7.98 4.46
CA PHE A 242 12.80 -8.04 5.17
C PHE A 242 12.98 -8.58 6.58
N GLN A 243 12.12 -8.12 7.46
CA GLN A 243 11.87 -8.72 8.76
C GLN A 243 10.49 -9.38 8.74
N CYS A 244 10.37 -10.56 9.35
CA CYS A 244 9.11 -11.25 9.52
C CYS A 244 9.07 -11.96 10.90
N GLU A 245 7.88 -12.03 11.49
CA GLU A 245 7.65 -12.75 12.76
C GLU A 245 7.62 -14.25 12.58
N ARG A 246 7.36 -14.74 11.36
CA ARG A 246 7.23 -16.17 11.05
C ARG A 246 8.43 -16.69 10.29
N ASP A 247 8.68 -17.98 10.51
CA ASP A 247 9.58 -18.78 9.69
C ASP A 247 8.88 -19.17 8.39
N LEU A 248 9.25 -18.52 7.29
CA LEU A 248 8.70 -18.74 5.95
C LEU A 248 9.77 -19.30 5.01
N ALA A 249 9.34 -19.95 3.93
CA ALA A 249 10.25 -20.29 2.85
C ALA A 249 10.71 -18.99 2.15
N PRO A 250 12.00 -18.87 1.79
CA PRO A 250 12.50 -17.65 1.14
C PRO A 250 11.78 -17.28 -0.14
N LEU A 251 11.39 -18.28 -0.94
CA LEU A 251 10.63 -18.06 -2.16
C LEU A 251 9.27 -17.40 -1.86
N ASP A 252 8.57 -17.86 -0.83
CA ASP A 252 7.26 -17.31 -0.45
C ASP A 252 7.37 -15.84 -0.01
N VAL A 253 8.43 -15.49 0.74
CA VAL A 253 8.70 -14.11 1.15
C VAL A 253 8.96 -13.22 -0.08
N TYR A 254 9.76 -13.71 -1.00
CA TYR A 254 10.11 -12.95 -2.21
C TYR A 254 8.91 -12.78 -3.14
N MET A 255 8.13 -13.84 -3.36
CA MET A 255 6.91 -13.78 -4.18
C MET A 255 5.83 -12.89 -3.55
N ALA A 256 5.65 -12.97 -2.23
CA ALA A 256 4.72 -12.09 -1.51
C ALA A 256 5.10 -10.61 -1.66
N TYR A 257 6.40 -10.31 -1.63
CA TYR A 257 6.87 -8.94 -1.88
C TYR A 257 6.68 -8.49 -3.32
N LEU A 258 6.93 -9.36 -4.30
CA LEU A 258 6.68 -9.04 -5.71
C LEU A 258 5.19 -8.76 -5.96
N GLY A 259 4.30 -9.49 -5.29
CA GLY A 259 2.86 -9.23 -5.32
C GLY A 259 2.45 -7.83 -4.83
N ARG A 260 3.34 -7.11 -4.11
CA ARG A 260 3.13 -5.70 -3.75
C ARG A 260 3.05 -4.78 -4.98
N TRP A 261 3.71 -5.15 -6.08
CA TRP A 261 3.63 -4.38 -7.32
C TRP A 261 2.20 -4.25 -7.85
N GLU A 262 1.36 -5.24 -7.60
CA GLU A 262 -0.04 -5.24 -8.05
C GLU A 262 -0.85 -4.09 -7.42
N ILE A 263 -0.59 -3.75 -6.14
CA ILE A 263 -1.28 -2.62 -5.52
C ILE A 263 -0.77 -1.26 -6.05
N GLU A 264 0.50 -1.20 -6.50
CA GLU A 264 1.02 -0.01 -7.16
C GLU A 264 0.35 0.19 -8.54
N VAL A 265 0.09 -0.90 -9.28
CA VAL A 265 -0.68 -0.87 -10.54
C VAL A 265 -2.12 -0.40 -10.28
N LEU A 266 -2.75 -0.86 -9.19
CA LEU A 266 -4.07 -0.38 -8.77
C LEU A 266 -4.07 1.14 -8.52
N PHE A 267 -3.06 1.66 -7.78
CA PHE A 267 -2.96 3.09 -7.52
C PHE A 267 -2.68 3.90 -8.78
N ASP A 268 -1.90 3.35 -9.71
CA ASP A 268 -1.61 3.98 -10.98
C ASP A 268 -2.87 4.06 -11.86
N MET A 269 -3.69 3.01 -11.85
CA MET A 269 -5.01 3.01 -12.47
C MET A 269 -5.91 4.12 -11.89
N TYR A 270 -5.96 4.28 -10.57
CA TYR A 270 -6.73 5.36 -9.95
C TYR A 270 -6.26 6.75 -10.37
N LYS A 271 -4.94 6.96 -10.44
CA LYS A 271 -4.36 8.27 -10.80
C LYS A 271 -4.53 8.59 -12.28
N ASN A 272 -4.20 7.65 -13.14
CA ASN A 272 -3.98 7.92 -14.56
C ASN A 272 -5.17 7.53 -15.46
N ILE A 273 -5.99 6.55 -15.06
CA ILE A 273 -7.12 6.08 -15.86
C ILE A 273 -8.44 6.67 -15.36
N ILE A 274 -8.63 6.69 -14.03
CA ILE A 274 -9.89 7.11 -13.42
C ILE A 274 -9.85 8.61 -13.02
N ASP A 275 -8.66 9.25 -13.06
CA ASP A 275 -8.43 10.64 -12.65
C ASP A 275 -8.99 10.92 -11.23
N ARG A 276 -8.64 10.02 -10.28
CA ARG A 276 -9.16 9.99 -8.91
C ARG A 276 -8.09 10.25 -7.85
N ASP A 277 -7.07 11.03 -8.18
CA ASP A 277 -6.07 11.52 -7.23
C ASP A 277 -6.56 12.72 -6.39
N GLU A 278 -7.74 13.25 -6.72
CA GLU A 278 -8.40 14.33 -6.00
C GLU A 278 -9.77 13.88 -5.45
N VAL A 279 -10.11 14.38 -4.26
CA VAL A 279 -11.44 14.21 -3.66
C VAL A 279 -12.23 15.49 -3.85
N ASN A 280 -13.23 15.44 -4.73
CA ASN A 280 -14.03 16.59 -5.15
C ASN A 280 -15.38 16.70 -4.41
N VAL A 281 -15.45 16.15 -3.19
CA VAL A 281 -16.60 16.23 -2.30
C VAL A 281 -16.21 16.95 -1.01
N HIS A 282 -17.18 17.53 -0.28
CA HIS A 282 -16.88 18.47 0.81
C HIS A 282 -17.21 17.96 2.20
N THR A 283 -17.75 16.73 2.35
CA THR A 283 -18.09 16.16 3.65
C THR A 283 -17.51 14.77 3.80
N ASP A 284 -17.20 14.36 5.02
CA ASP A 284 -16.65 13.03 5.31
C ASP A 284 -17.56 11.91 4.82
N TYR A 285 -18.89 12.05 5.00
CA TYR A 285 -19.84 11.05 4.49
C TYR A 285 -19.71 10.84 2.97
N ARG A 286 -19.62 11.92 2.20
CA ARG A 286 -19.45 11.81 0.75
C ARG A 286 -18.07 11.29 0.38
N THR A 287 -17.04 11.58 1.17
CA THR A 287 -15.70 11.03 0.97
C THR A 287 -15.70 9.52 1.17
N TYR A 288 -16.30 9.01 2.26
CA TYR A 288 -16.45 7.56 2.47
C TYR A 288 -17.22 6.87 1.35
N ALA A 289 -18.32 7.48 0.90
CA ALA A 289 -19.12 6.93 -0.19
C ALA A 289 -18.36 6.94 -1.53
N THR A 290 -17.64 8.03 -1.84
CA THR A 290 -16.85 8.12 -3.06
C THR A 290 -15.75 7.07 -3.07
N GLU A 291 -15.06 6.87 -1.94
CA GLU A 291 -14.02 5.85 -1.84
C GLU A 291 -14.60 4.42 -1.91
N LEU A 292 -15.82 4.18 -1.41
CA LEU A 292 -16.52 2.91 -1.66
C LEU A 292 -16.81 2.71 -3.14
N VAL A 293 -17.30 3.73 -3.85
CA VAL A 293 -17.57 3.64 -5.30
C VAL A 293 -16.27 3.38 -6.05
N ASN A 294 -15.18 4.09 -5.73
CA ASN A 294 -13.86 3.86 -6.31
C ASN A 294 -13.39 2.41 -6.05
N PHE A 295 -13.54 1.92 -4.82
CA PHE A 295 -13.21 0.56 -4.45
C PHE A 295 -14.01 -0.48 -5.28
N LEU A 296 -15.32 -0.29 -5.41
CA LEU A 296 -16.18 -1.18 -6.21
C LEU A 296 -15.85 -1.15 -7.70
N THR A 297 -15.35 -0.01 -8.21
CA THR A 297 -14.93 0.12 -9.61
C THR A 297 -13.63 -0.66 -9.90
N ALA A 298 -12.85 -0.95 -8.86
CA ALA A 298 -11.57 -1.67 -8.96
C ALA A 298 -11.69 -3.19 -8.75
N ILE A 299 -12.88 -3.69 -8.43
CA ILE A 299 -13.22 -5.13 -8.39
C ILE A 299 -13.70 -5.59 -9.75
#